data_428e72b3d40ad13620971e1dc1d05409
#
_entry.id   428e72b3d40ad13620971e1dc1d05409
#
_cell.length_a   1.000
_cell.length_b   1.000
_cell.length_c   1.000
_cell.angle_alpha   90.00
_cell.angle_beta   90.00
_cell.angle_gamma   90.00
#
_symmetry.space_group_name_H-M   'P 1'
#
loop_
_entity.id
_entity.type
_entity.pdbx_description
1 polymer ?
#
loop_
_entity_poly.entity_id
_entity_poly.type
_entity_poly.pdbx_seq_one_letter_code
_entity_poly.pdbx_strand_id
1 'polypeptide(L)'
;MNRYIYLLLICVFLPISGCDDYGIIHIVDQVDEVVIDQTLGLPKTIIGRNGSMMALIPNGIFEMGDHFAEGEQSEQPVHEVELDAFYMDMHEITVGQYRGFIEATGYQSLNWKKILDVSPTDNHPMVHVSWFDTMSYAKWVKKRLPTEAEWEYAARGGLAGKRYAYVGNIHPSKANYNRNIGQTTAVGTYPPNSYELYDIAGNVWEWCLDTYDPNFYSISPRKNPIAEANVFQLAEDFSDDNKPHILR
;
A
#
# COMPACT_ATOMS: atom_id res chain seq x y z
N MET A 1 18.20 12.94 13.83
CA MET A 1 17.37 11.73 13.82
C MET A 1 17.11 11.37 12.36
N ASN A 2 17.91 10.48 11.76
CA ASN A 2 17.69 10.07 10.37
C ASN A 2 16.59 9.00 10.37
N ARG A 3 15.35 9.41 10.13
CA ARG A 3 14.27 8.49 9.77
C ARG A 3 14.47 8.12 8.31
N TYR A 4 14.73 6.87 8.02
CA TYR A 4 14.70 6.31 6.68
C TYR A 4 13.24 6.13 6.29
N ILE A 5 12.75 6.95 5.38
CA ILE A 5 11.34 7.04 4.95
C ILE A 5 11.22 6.42 3.57
N TYR A 6 10.25 5.51 3.37
CA TYR A 6 10.25 4.76 2.13
C TYR A 6 9.04 3.93 1.85
N LEU A 7 8.18 3.95 1.06
CA LEU A 7 7.74 3.52 -0.14
C LEU A 7 6.54 2.62 -0.35
N LEU A 8 6.15 2.14 -1.18
CA LEU A 8 5.14 1.94 -2.17
C LEU A 8 4.34 0.63 -1.98
N LEU A 9 3.16 0.70 -1.46
CA LEU A 9 2.10 -0.27 -1.72
C LEU A 9 1.10 0.36 -2.70
N ILE A 10 0.60 -0.38 -3.67
CA ILE A 10 -0.27 0.17 -4.71
C ILE A 10 -1.57 -0.61 -4.78
N CYS A 11 -2.70 0.09 -4.69
CA CYS A 11 -4.03 -0.48 -4.88
C CYS A 11 -4.58 -0.23 -6.28
N VAL A 12 -5.35 -1.17 -6.80
CA VAL A 12 -6.21 -0.98 -7.97
C VAL A 12 -7.66 -1.00 -7.52
N PHE A 13 -8.39 0.03 -7.87
CA PHE A 13 -9.84 0.04 -7.73
C PHE A 13 -10.47 -0.56 -8.99
N LEU A 14 -11.31 -1.57 -8.84
CA LEU A 14 -12.20 -2.02 -9.92
C LEU A 14 -13.59 -1.41 -9.66
N PRO A 15 -14.06 -0.43 -10.46
CA PRO A 15 -15.46 -0.05 -10.42
C PRO A 15 -16.32 -1.23 -10.90
N ILE A 16 -17.27 -1.66 -10.08
CA ILE A 16 -18.21 -2.77 -10.34
C ILE A 16 -19.32 -2.33 -11.32
N SER A 17 -19.07 -1.42 -12.25
CA SER A 17 -20.03 -1.09 -13.31
C SER A 17 -19.33 -0.58 -14.56
N GLY A 18 -19.30 -1.46 -15.54
CA GLY A 18 -19.21 -1.24 -16.98
C GLY A 18 -18.57 0.05 -17.47
N CYS A 19 -17.26 0.04 -17.73
CA CYS A 19 -16.63 0.84 -18.76
C CYS A 19 -15.34 0.16 -19.22
N ASP A 20 -15.26 -0.08 -20.50
CA ASP A 20 -14.29 -0.93 -21.22
C ASP A 20 -12.91 -0.31 -21.44
N ASP A 21 -12.33 0.51 -20.54
CA ASP A 21 -11.05 1.18 -20.84
C ASP A 21 -9.95 1.11 -19.76
N TYR A 22 -10.20 0.47 -18.63
CA TYR A 22 -9.11 0.10 -17.71
C TYR A 22 -8.66 -1.30 -18.07
N GLY A 23 -7.57 -1.39 -18.84
CA GLY A 23 -7.05 -2.62 -19.37
C GLY A 23 -7.05 -3.76 -18.35
N ILE A 24 -8.12 -4.53 -18.37
CA ILE A 24 -8.20 -5.81 -17.69
C ILE A 24 -7.06 -6.64 -18.25
N ILE A 25 -6.14 -6.87 -17.42
CA ILE A 25 -4.96 -7.66 -17.68
C ILE A 25 -5.41 -9.05 -18.01
N HIS A 26 -4.83 -9.59 -19.05
CA HIS A 26 -4.94 -10.98 -19.37
C HIS A 26 -4.87 -11.81 -18.09
N ILE A 27 -5.99 -12.40 -17.71
CA ILE A 27 -6.03 -13.45 -16.71
C ILE A 27 -5.24 -14.59 -17.32
N VAL A 28 -4.16 -14.75 -16.82
CA VAL A 28 -2.98 -15.52 -17.01
C VAL A 28 -3.18 -16.94 -17.53
N ASP A 29 -2.50 -17.25 -18.62
CA ASP A 29 -2.17 -18.62 -19.04
C ASP A 29 -1.12 -19.31 -18.13
N GLN A 30 -0.86 -18.77 -16.92
CA GLN A 30 0.19 -19.27 -16.00
C GLN A 30 -0.27 -19.53 -14.57
N VAL A 31 -1.56 -19.45 -14.26
CA VAL A 31 -2.09 -19.89 -12.97
C VAL A 31 -2.88 -21.16 -13.20
N ASP A 32 -2.43 -22.25 -12.62
CA ASP A 32 -3.03 -23.58 -12.79
C ASP A 32 -4.50 -23.64 -12.32
N GLU A 33 -4.95 -22.69 -11.49
CA GLU A 33 -6.34 -22.56 -11.05
C GLU A 33 -6.62 -21.14 -10.54
N VAL A 34 -7.63 -20.46 -11.14
CA VAL A 34 -8.10 -19.15 -10.64
C VAL A 34 -9.07 -19.37 -9.49
N VAL A 35 -8.64 -19.07 -8.27
CA VAL A 35 -9.51 -19.13 -7.08
C VAL A 35 -10.42 -17.92 -7.05
N ILE A 36 -11.73 -18.15 -7.12
CA ILE A 36 -12.76 -17.10 -7.07
C ILE A 36 -13.25 -16.94 -5.63
N ASP A 37 -13.37 -15.70 -5.17
CA ASP A 37 -14.11 -15.40 -3.95
C ASP A 37 -15.61 -15.63 -4.21
N GLN A 38 -16.21 -16.55 -3.47
CA GLN A 38 -17.58 -16.99 -3.70
C GLN A 38 -18.63 -15.92 -3.35
N THR A 39 -18.28 -14.95 -2.52
CA THR A 39 -19.18 -13.87 -2.11
C THR A 39 -19.18 -12.72 -3.13
N LEU A 40 -18.02 -12.37 -3.64
CA LEU A 40 -17.84 -11.23 -4.54
C LEU A 40 -17.86 -11.63 -6.02
N GLY A 41 -17.65 -12.92 -6.34
CA GLY A 41 -17.51 -13.40 -7.73
C GLY A 41 -16.23 -12.91 -8.41
N LEU A 42 -15.22 -12.48 -7.63
CA LEU A 42 -13.97 -11.92 -8.11
C LEU A 42 -12.80 -12.89 -7.86
N PRO A 43 -11.76 -12.89 -8.71
CA PRO A 43 -10.53 -13.64 -8.44
C PRO A 43 -9.91 -13.20 -7.13
N LYS A 44 -9.48 -14.15 -6.27
CA LYS A 44 -8.76 -13.81 -5.03
C LYS A 44 -7.41 -13.18 -5.29
N THR A 45 -6.80 -13.48 -6.42
CA THR A 45 -5.50 -12.94 -6.82
C THR A 45 -5.52 -12.56 -8.31
N ILE A 46 -4.90 -11.45 -8.64
CA ILE A 46 -4.67 -11.01 -10.02
C ILE A 46 -3.21 -10.62 -10.23
N ILE A 47 -2.77 -10.49 -11.48
CA ILE A 47 -1.43 -10.00 -11.80
C ILE A 47 -1.53 -8.58 -12.35
N GLY A 48 -0.80 -7.67 -11.74
CA GLY A 48 -0.69 -6.29 -12.17
C GLY A 48 0.20 -6.11 -13.41
N ARG A 49 0.11 -4.95 -14.08
CA ARG A 49 0.88 -4.66 -15.30
C ARG A 49 2.40 -4.76 -15.14
N ASN A 50 2.90 -4.53 -13.95
CA ASN A 50 4.31 -4.66 -13.58
C ASN A 50 4.70 -6.10 -13.19
N GLY A 51 3.80 -7.08 -13.40
CA GLY A 51 4.00 -8.46 -13.01
C GLY A 51 3.82 -8.74 -11.52
N SER A 52 3.43 -7.73 -10.71
CA SER A 52 3.16 -7.96 -9.29
C SER A 52 1.88 -8.77 -9.09
N MET A 53 1.90 -9.66 -8.11
CA MET A 53 0.69 -10.32 -7.63
C MET A 53 -0.07 -9.38 -6.70
N MET A 54 -1.39 -9.34 -6.85
CA MET A 54 -2.29 -8.52 -6.05
C MET A 54 -3.36 -9.39 -5.41
N ALA A 55 -3.57 -9.20 -4.12
CA ALA A 55 -4.62 -9.88 -3.35
C ALA A 55 -5.92 -9.08 -3.36
N LEU A 56 -7.06 -9.78 -3.43
CA LEU A 56 -8.38 -9.19 -3.22
C LEU A 56 -8.58 -8.90 -1.73
N ILE A 57 -8.75 -7.64 -1.40
CA ILE A 57 -9.18 -7.19 -0.07
C ILE A 57 -10.71 -7.04 -0.12
N PRO A 58 -11.46 -7.84 0.65
CA PRO A 58 -12.91 -7.82 0.58
C PRO A 58 -13.47 -6.51 1.12
N ASN A 59 -14.66 -6.13 0.65
CA ASN A 59 -15.39 -5.02 1.27
C ASN A 59 -15.73 -5.34 2.74
N GLY A 60 -15.80 -4.30 3.57
CA GLY A 60 -16.14 -4.50 4.98
C GLY A 60 -16.19 -3.22 5.78
N ILE A 61 -16.44 -3.41 7.07
CA ILE A 61 -16.50 -2.33 8.06
C ILE A 61 -15.48 -2.64 9.15
N PHE A 62 -14.72 -1.63 9.57
CA PHE A 62 -13.77 -1.75 10.65
C PHE A 62 -13.68 -0.46 11.49
N GLU A 63 -13.10 -0.56 12.65
CA GLU A 63 -12.77 0.59 13.49
C GLU A 63 -11.35 1.03 13.16
N MET A 64 -11.22 2.23 12.54
CA MET A 64 -9.96 2.87 12.19
C MET A 64 -9.46 3.74 13.35
N GLY A 65 -8.16 3.73 13.61
CA GLY A 65 -7.51 4.61 14.58
C GLY A 65 -6.79 3.87 15.72
N ASP A 66 -6.22 4.66 16.64
CA ASP A 66 -5.46 4.14 17.77
C ASP A 66 -6.36 3.68 18.91
N HIS A 67 -6.55 2.36 19.03
CA HIS A 67 -7.34 1.71 20.08
C HIS A 67 -6.61 1.64 21.45
N PHE A 68 -5.32 1.94 21.48
CA PHE A 68 -4.46 1.68 22.65
C PHE A 68 -3.90 2.94 23.29
N ALA A 69 -4.17 4.11 22.73
CA ALA A 69 -3.63 5.40 23.14
C ALA A 69 -2.07 5.41 23.17
N GLU A 70 -1.47 4.82 22.16
CA GLU A 70 -0.01 4.69 22.00
C GLU A 70 0.52 5.47 20.79
N GLY A 71 -0.37 5.87 19.86
CA GLY A 71 -0.09 6.61 18.64
C GLY A 71 -0.17 8.12 18.79
N GLU A 72 -0.37 8.78 17.66
CA GLU A 72 -0.48 10.25 17.61
C GLU A 72 -1.92 10.71 17.89
N GLN A 73 -2.08 11.97 18.32
CA GLN A 73 -3.40 12.58 18.54
C GLN A 73 -4.25 12.62 17.26
N SER A 74 -3.62 12.68 16.10
CA SER A 74 -4.26 12.66 14.78
C SER A 74 -4.89 11.30 14.42
N GLU A 75 -4.55 10.23 15.15
CA GLU A 75 -5.16 8.90 15.01
C GLU A 75 -6.41 8.73 15.90
N GLN A 76 -6.95 9.83 16.42
CA GLN A 76 -8.16 9.89 17.26
C GLN A 76 -9.21 10.83 16.66
N PRO A 77 -10.50 10.57 16.89
CA PRO A 77 -11.05 9.41 17.61
C PRO A 77 -11.01 8.12 16.77
N VAL A 78 -11.03 6.97 17.44
CA VAL A 78 -11.37 5.71 16.77
C VAL A 78 -12.78 5.85 16.21
N HIS A 79 -12.95 5.50 14.93
CA HIS A 79 -14.23 5.67 14.24
C HIS A 79 -14.48 4.54 13.24
N GLU A 80 -15.76 4.32 12.92
CA GLU A 80 -16.17 3.27 12.00
C GLU A 80 -15.99 3.70 10.54
N VAL A 81 -15.32 2.87 9.76
CA VAL A 81 -15.08 3.04 8.33
C VAL A 81 -15.62 1.85 7.56
N GLU A 82 -16.31 2.13 6.45
CA GLU A 82 -16.81 1.17 5.47
C GLU A 82 -16.02 1.30 4.17
N LEU A 83 -15.44 0.20 3.69
CA LEU A 83 -14.69 0.16 2.45
C LEU A 83 -15.34 -0.79 1.43
N ASP A 84 -15.34 -0.38 0.18
CA ASP A 84 -15.61 -1.27 -0.94
C ASP A 84 -14.42 -2.23 -1.16
N ALA A 85 -14.64 -3.34 -1.87
CA ALA A 85 -13.56 -4.28 -2.18
C ALA A 85 -12.54 -3.66 -3.16
N PHE A 86 -11.26 -4.01 -3.00
CA PHE A 86 -10.18 -3.54 -3.85
C PHE A 86 -9.06 -4.59 -3.96
N TYR A 87 -8.18 -4.43 -4.93
CA TYR A 87 -6.95 -5.22 -5.00
C TYR A 87 -5.76 -4.44 -4.48
N MET A 88 -4.86 -5.11 -3.76
CA MET A 88 -3.63 -4.55 -3.23
C MET A 88 -2.44 -5.42 -3.59
N ASP A 89 -1.31 -4.81 -3.96
CA ASP A 89 -0.08 -5.56 -4.20
C ASP A 89 0.28 -6.37 -2.94
N MET A 90 0.62 -7.65 -3.13
CA MET A 90 0.94 -8.55 -2.01
C MET A 90 2.26 -8.19 -1.34
N HIS A 91 3.12 -7.46 -2.04
CA HIS A 91 4.44 -7.05 -1.57
C HIS A 91 4.67 -5.58 -1.87
N GLU A 92 5.58 -4.96 -1.12
CA GLU A 92 6.14 -3.66 -1.44
C GLU A 92 6.74 -3.66 -2.86
N ILE A 93 6.68 -2.52 -3.55
CA ILE A 93 7.30 -2.40 -4.88
C ILE A 93 8.82 -2.53 -4.74
N THR A 94 9.39 -3.41 -5.54
CA THR A 94 10.82 -3.73 -5.43
C THR A 94 11.70 -2.75 -6.22
N VAL A 95 12.98 -2.71 -5.86
CA VAL A 95 14.03 -2.00 -6.60
C VAL A 95 14.03 -2.41 -8.07
N GLY A 96 13.88 -3.72 -8.36
CA GLY A 96 13.85 -4.24 -9.73
C GLY A 96 12.64 -3.73 -10.52
N GLN A 97 11.45 -3.74 -9.92
CA GLN A 97 10.25 -3.20 -10.57
C GLN A 97 10.37 -1.70 -10.86
N TYR A 98 10.95 -0.93 -9.92
CA TYR A 98 11.15 0.50 -10.10
C TYR A 98 12.24 0.82 -11.16
N ARG A 99 13.27 -0.02 -11.29
CA ARG A 99 14.24 0.06 -12.41
C ARG A 99 13.53 -0.09 -13.76
N GLY A 100 12.64 -1.07 -13.91
CA GLY A 100 11.85 -1.23 -15.11
C GLY A 100 11.04 0.01 -15.48
N PHE A 101 10.48 0.71 -14.49
CA PHE A 101 9.83 2.00 -14.71
C PHE A 101 10.79 3.05 -15.25
N ILE A 102 11.96 3.21 -14.63
CA ILE A 102 12.97 4.18 -15.05
C ILE A 102 13.46 3.89 -16.47
N GLU A 103 13.75 2.62 -16.77
CA GLU A 103 14.19 2.19 -18.10
C GLU A 103 13.13 2.46 -19.18
N ALA A 104 11.86 2.23 -18.85
CA ALA A 104 10.76 2.44 -19.79
C ALA A 104 10.40 3.91 -20.03
N THR A 105 10.63 4.79 -19.05
CA THR A 105 10.15 6.19 -19.08
C THR A 105 11.24 7.23 -19.15
N GLY A 106 12.47 6.88 -18.82
CA GLY A 106 13.57 7.84 -18.66
C GLY A 106 13.45 8.71 -17.40
N TYR A 107 12.59 8.32 -16.44
CA TYR A 107 12.38 9.05 -15.19
C TYR A 107 13.70 9.21 -14.41
N GLN A 108 14.01 10.43 -13.98
CA GLN A 108 15.28 10.73 -13.32
C GLN A 108 15.05 11.67 -12.13
N SER A 109 15.20 11.14 -10.91
CA SER A 109 15.29 11.99 -9.71
C SER A 109 15.96 11.29 -8.52
N LEU A 110 16.49 10.07 -8.69
CA LEU A 110 16.82 9.20 -7.57
C LEU A 110 18.31 9.09 -7.28
N ASN A 111 18.63 9.04 -6.00
CA ASN A 111 19.99 8.75 -5.53
C ASN A 111 20.19 7.23 -5.33
N TRP A 112 20.55 6.55 -6.41
CA TRP A 112 20.77 5.10 -6.42
C TRP A 112 21.76 4.61 -5.38
N LYS A 113 22.78 5.39 -5.05
CA LYS A 113 23.73 4.99 -4.00
C LYS A 113 23.02 4.86 -2.65
N LYS A 114 22.22 5.85 -2.27
CA LYS A 114 21.46 5.80 -1.00
C LYS A 114 20.46 4.65 -0.97
N ILE A 115 19.83 4.35 -2.12
CA ILE A 115 18.89 3.24 -2.24
C ILE A 115 19.63 1.93 -1.99
N LEU A 116 20.71 1.67 -2.72
CA LEU A 116 21.44 0.41 -2.65
C LEU A 116 22.20 0.21 -1.34
N ASP A 117 22.52 1.28 -0.60
CA ASP A 117 23.11 1.19 0.74
C ASP A 117 22.17 0.50 1.75
N VAL A 118 20.84 0.53 1.54
CA VAL A 118 19.85 -0.05 2.46
C VAL A 118 18.93 -1.09 1.83
N SER A 119 18.79 -1.07 0.50
CA SER A 119 18.01 -2.01 -0.33
C SER A 119 18.90 -2.57 -1.43
N PRO A 120 19.78 -3.53 -1.10
CA PRO A 120 20.94 -3.84 -1.93
C PRO A 120 20.67 -4.70 -3.17
N THR A 121 19.49 -5.30 -3.31
CA THR A 121 19.16 -6.15 -4.46
C THR A 121 17.81 -5.78 -5.08
N ASP A 122 17.56 -6.27 -6.28
CA ASP A 122 16.31 -6.02 -7.01
C ASP A 122 15.06 -6.58 -6.30
N ASN A 123 15.21 -7.52 -5.38
CA ASN A 123 14.12 -8.09 -4.59
C ASN A 123 13.87 -7.34 -3.26
N HIS A 124 14.64 -6.32 -2.94
CA HIS A 124 14.38 -5.47 -1.77
C HIS A 124 13.35 -4.39 -2.14
N PRO A 125 12.63 -3.84 -1.14
CA PRO A 125 11.69 -2.77 -1.39
C PRO A 125 12.40 -1.52 -1.92
N MET A 126 11.75 -0.80 -2.81
CA MET A 126 12.24 0.48 -3.29
C MET A 126 12.14 1.51 -2.18
N VAL A 127 13.16 2.30 -1.96
CA VAL A 127 13.30 3.25 -0.85
C VAL A 127 13.83 4.59 -1.33
N HIS A 128 13.78 5.63 -0.46
CA HIS A 128 14.26 6.98 -0.77
C HIS A 128 13.54 7.62 -1.96
N VAL A 129 12.25 7.39 -2.08
CA VAL A 129 11.35 8.00 -3.03
C VAL A 129 10.41 8.97 -2.34
N SER A 130 10.11 10.07 -2.98
CA SER A 130 9.07 11.01 -2.56
C SER A 130 7.67 10.47 -2.90
N TRP A 131 6.64 11.10 -2.36
CA TRP A 131 5.26 10.83 -2.75
C TRP A 131 5.04 11.02 -4.26
N PHE A 132 5.63 12.05 -4.86
CA PHE A 132 5.55 12.29 -6.31
C PHE A 132 6.25 11.22 -7.14
N ASP A 133 7.39 10.70 -6.68
CA ASP A 133 8.07 9.58 -7.33
C ASP A 133 7.17 8.35 -7.33
N THR A 134 6.46 8.10 -6.22
CA THR A 134 5.55 6.96 -6.08
C THR A 134 4.30 7.10 -6.95
N MET A 135 3.71 8.30 -7.00
CA MET A 135 2.56 8.58 -7.87
C MET A 135 2.91 8.44 -9.35
N SER A 136 4.12 8.87 -9.75
CA SER A 136 4.60 8.71 -11.13
C SER A 136 4.72 7.24 -11.53
N TYR A 137 5.25 6.41 -10.62
CA TYR A 137 5.29 4.97 -10.81
C TYR A 137 3.86 4.37 -10.88
N ALA A 138 3.00 4.71 -9.93
CA ALA A 138 1.63 4.22 -9.86
C ALA A 138 0.86 4.52 -11.17
N LYS A 139 0.96 5.75 -11.68
CA LYS A 139 0.37 6.16 -12.96
C LYS A 139 0.90 5.31 -14.13
N TRP A 140 2.20 5.04 -14.18
CA TRP A 140 2.80 4.22 -15.23
C TRP A 140 2.25 2.80 -15.26
N VAL A 141 2.09 2.17 -14.09
CA VAL A 141 1.52 0.81 -13.96
C VAL A 141 -0.02 0.80 -13.97
N LYS A 142 -0.67 1.97 -14.14
CA LYS A 142 -2.13 2.15 -14.08
C LYS A 142 -2.76 1.67 -12.76
N LYS A 143 -2.12 2.04 -11.68
CA LYS A 143 -2.58 1.84 -10.31
C LYS A 143 -2.65 3.20 -9.59
N ARG A 144 -2.99 3.19 -8.32
CA ARG A 144 -2.91 4.32 -7.41
C ARG A 144 -2.33 3.89 -6.06
N LEU A 145 -1.98 4.83 -5.22
CA LEU A 145 -1.67 4.54 -3.82
C LEU A 145 -2.96 4.14 -3.08
N PRO A 146 -2.85 3.35 -1.99
CA PRO A 146 -3.96 3.12 -1.08
C PRO A 146 -4.34 4.41 -0.38
N THR A 147 -5.60 4.57 -0.01
CA THR A 147 -5.94 5.53 1.04
C THR A 147 -5.41 5.05 2.38
N GLU A 148 -5.27 5.94 3.35
CA GLU A 148 -4.87 5.56 4.70
C GLU A 148 -5.81 4.51 5.31
N ALA A 149 -7.12 4.67 5.07
CA ALA A 149 -8.13 3.73 5.52
C ALA A 149 -8.01 2.36 4.85
N GLU A 150 -7.76 2.32 3.55
CA GLU A 150 -7.51 1.07 2.82
C GLU A 150 -6.25 0.37 3.33
N TRP A 151 -5.17 1.13 3.56
CA TRP A 151 -3.93 0.59 4.10
C TRP A 151 -4.15 -0.03 5.48
N GLU A 152 -4.79 0.71 6.41
CA GLU A 152 -5.02 0.22 7.77
C GLU A 152 -5.95 -1.00 7.80
N TYR A 153 -7.03 -0.99 7.01
CA TYR A 153 -7.94 -2.12 6.88
C TYR A 153 -7.22 -3.37 6.37
N ALA A 154 -6.44 -3.22 5.31
CA ALA A 154 -5.66 -4.30 4.73
C ALA A 154 -4.57 -4.80 5.70
N ALA A 155 -3.87 -3.89 6.38
CA ALA A 155 -2.84 -4.23 7.36
C ALA A 155 -3.41 -5.00 8.56
N ARG A 156 -4.64 -4.70 9.00
CA ARG A 156 -5.30 -5.44 10.08
C ARG A 156 -5.65 -6.89 9.70
N GLY A 157 -5.75 -7.21 8.42
CA GLY A 157 -6.01 -8.57 7.95
C GLY A 157 -7.30 -9.17 8.51
N GLY A 158 -8.38 -8.38 8.67
CA GLY A 158 -9.64 -8.81 9.23
C GLY A 158 -9.66 -8.99 10.76
N LEU A 159 -8.59 -8.64 11.48
CA LEU A 159 -8.50 -8.77 12.94
C LEU A 159 -8.97 -7.48 13.63
N ALA A 160 -10.14 -7.52 14.27
CA ALA A 160 -10.64 -6.42 15.08
C ALA A 160 -9.90 -6.31 16.43
N GLY A 161 -9.64 -5.08 16.89
CA GLY A 161 -9.08 -4.80 18.21
C GLY A 161 -7.69 -5.38 18.47
N LYS A 162 -6.90 -5.62 17.40
CA LYS A 162 -5.51 -6.09 17.51
C LYS A 162 -4.52 -5.00 17.12
N ARG A 163 -3.36 -4.98 17.78
CA ARG A 163 -2.26 -4.06 17.47
C ARG A 163 -1.61 -4.34 16.12
N TYR A 164 -1.53 -5.62 15.78
CA TYR A 164 -0.85 -6.11 14.58
C TYR A 164 -1.72 -7.13 13.86
N ALA A 165 -1.45 -7.35 12.60
CA ALA A 165 -2.09 -8.36 11.76
C ALA A 165 -1.80 -9.82 12.19
N TYR A 166 -1.21 -10.00 13.36
CA TYR A 166 -0.86 -11.30 13.93
C TYR A 166 -1.50 -11.49 15.29
N VAL A 167 -1.78 -12.73 15.63
CA VAL A 167 -2.20 -13.08 17.00
C VAL A 167 -1.00 -12.93 17.94
N GLY A 168 -1.09 -12.02 18.90
CA GLY A 168 -0.05 -11.73 19.88
C GLY A 168 0.80 -10.48 19.55
N ASN A 169 1.97 -10.39 20.17
CA ASN A 169 2.89 -9.28 19.97
C ASN A 169 3.72 -9.44 18.70
N ILE A 170 4.18 -8.31 18.13
CA ILE A 170 5.16 -8.32 17.08
C ILE A 170 6.46 -8.97 17.56
N HIS A 171 7.07 -9.79 16.70
CA HIS A 171 8.31 -10.51 17.01
C HIS A 171 9.26 -10.46 15.80
N PRO A 172 10.59 -10.45 15.99
CA PRO A 172 11.56 -10.41 14.88
C PRO A 172 11.43 -11.54 13.84
N SER A 173 10.76 -12.63 14.17
CA SER A 173 10.43 -13.70 13.20
C SER A 173 9.18 -13.42 12.36
N LYS A 174 8.49 -12.31 12.60
CA LYS A 174 7.24 -11.92 11.94
C LYS A 174 7.34 -10.64 11.13
N ALA A 175 8.32 -9.79 11.45
CA ALA A 175 8.53 -8.52 10.76
C ALA A 175 9.94 -7.98 10.98
N ASN A 176 10.42 -7.19 10.05
CA ASN A 176 11.60 -6.34 10.21
C ASN A 176 11.16 -5.00 10.81
N TYR A 177 11.29 -4.82 12.10
CA TYR A 177 10.85 -3.61 12.81
C TYR A 177 11.91 -3.10 13.77
N ASN A 178 11.79 -1.86 14.21
CA ASN A 178 12.68 -1.22 15.20
C ASN A 178 14.18 -1.39 14.87
N ARG A 179 14.53 -1.44 13.59
CA ARG A 179 15.91 -1.61 13.09
C ARG A 179 16.60 -2.90 13.56
N ASN A 180 15.85 -3.94 13.85
CA ASN A 180 16.41 -5.21 14.32
C ASN A 180 17.44 -5.82 13.36
N ILE A 181 17.35 -5.53 12.04
CA ILE A 181 18.31 -5.97 11.01
C ILE A 181 19.25 -4.82 10.58
N GLY A 182 18.81 -3.55 10.75
CA GLY A 182 19.59 -2.37 10.38
C GLY A 182 19.50 -1.96 8.90
N GLN A 183 18.82 -2.76 8.06
CA GLN A 183 18.54 -2.52 6.65
C GLN A 183 17.20 -3.15 6.28
N THR A 184 16.72 -2.96 5.04
CA THR A 184 15.55 -3.68 4.55
C THR A 184 15.82 -5.17 4.39
N THR A 185 14.77 -5.99 4.33
CA THR A 185 14.82 -7.39 3.86
C THR A 185 14.20 -7.50 2.49
N ALA A 186 14.54 -8.55 1.74
CA ALA A 186 13.84 -8.86 0.51
C ALA A 186 12.35 -9.04 0.80
N VAL A 187 11.49 -8.56 -0.10
CA VAL A 187 10.04 -8.66 0.06
C VAL A 187 9.59 -10.12 0.20
N GLY A 188 8.54 -10.37 0.99
CA GLY A 188 8.06 -11.73 1.25
C GLY A 188 8.95 -12.55 2.18
N THR A 189 9.88 -11.92 2.90
CA THR A 189 10.74 -12.63 3.87
C THR A 189 9.97 -13.14 5.09
N TYR A 190 8.91 -12.44 5.47
CA TYR A 190 8.10 -12.78 6.64
C TYR A 190 6.73 -13.35 6.23
N PRO A 191 6.06 -14.09 7.13
CA PRO A 191 4.72 -14.61 6.84
C PRO A 191 3.72 -13.49 6.53
N PRO A 192 2.79 -13.72 5.58
CA PRO A 192 1.75 -12.76 5.27
C PRO A 192 0.69 -12.67 6.37
N ASN A 193 -0.13 -11.62 6.32
CA ASN A 193 -1.37 -11.57 7.07
C ASN A 193 -2.47 -12.43 6.41
N SER A 194 -3.70 -12.43 6.96
CA SER A 194 -4.80 -13.25 6.43
C SER A 194 -5.37 -12.77 5.09
N TYR A 195 -4.96 -11.60 4.62
CA TYR A 195 -5.24 -11.09 3.27
C TYR A 195 -4.08 -11.32 2.28
N GLU A 196 -3.12 -12.18 2.65
CA GLU A 196 -1.95 -12.51 1.82
C GLU A 196 -1.00 -11.32 1.57
N LEU A 197 -1.03 -10.31 2.44
CA LEU A 197 -0.11 -9.17 2.36
C LEU A 197 1.13 -9.43 3.21
N TYR A 198 2.28 -9.35 2.57
CA TYR A 198 3.59 -9.56 3.19
C TYR A 198 4.16 -8.25 3.70
N ASP A 199 5.01 -8.34 4.71
CA ASP A 199 5.83 -7.26 5.27
C ASP A 199 5.04 -6.05 5.82
N ILE A 200 3.70 -6.02 5.72
CA ILE A 200 2.79 -4.92 6.06
C ILE A 200 2.94 -4.38 7.51
N ALA A 201 3.63 -5.09 8.39
CA ALA A 201 3.86 -4.67 9.77
C ALA A 201 5.28 -4.13 10.00
N GLY A 202 6.06 -3.85 8.93
CA GLY A 202 7.43 -3.37 9.08
C GLY A 202 8.16 -3.20 7.77
N ASN A 203 9.44 -3.54 7.74
CA ASN A 203 10.39 -3.43 6.64
C ASN A 203 10.61 -1.97 6.20
N VAL A 204 9.62 -1.31 5.60
CA VAL A 204 9.69 0.11 5.20
C VAL A 204 8.42 0.88 5.58
N TRP A 205 8.49 2.19 5.52
CA TRP A 205 7.31 3.06 5.58
C TRP A 205 6.66 3.17 4.20
N GLU A 206 5.34 3.25 4.15
CA GLU A 206 4.56 3.21 2.92
C GLU A 206 3.73 4.49 2.73
N TRP A 207 3.82 5.07 1.53
CA TRP A 207 3.03 6.24 1.17
C TRP A 207 1.57 5.90 0.94
N CYS A 208 0.68 6.68 1.55
CA CYS A 208 -0.74 6.68 1.24
C CYS A 208 -1.11 7.85 0.30
N LEU A 209 -2.29 7.76 -0.28
CA LEU A 209 -2.81 8.78 -1.20
C LEU A 209 -3.17 10.08 -0.47
N ASP A 210 -3.57 9.95 0.80
CA ASP A 210 -4.11 11.04 1.61
C ASP A 210 -3.08 12.12 1.91
N THR A 211 -3.56 13.38 1.98
CA THR A 211 -2.82 14.45 2.63
C THR A 211 -2.99 14.37 4.15
N TYR A 212 -1.97 14.82 4.88
CA TYR A 212 -2.05 14.83 6.33
C TYR A 212 -2.94 15.98 6.82
N ASP A 213 -4.05 15.65 7.46
CA ASP A 213 -4.88 16.55 8.24
C ASP A 213 -5.03 16.01 9.68
N PRO A 214 -4.48 16.68 10.72
CA PRO A 214 -4.53 16.17 12.10
C PRO A 214 -5.94 16.06 12.66
N ASN A 215 -6.94 16.64 12.02
CA ASN A 215 -8.34 16.61 12.46
C ASN A 215 -9.21 15.66 11.63
N PHE A 216 -8.65 15.01 10.60
CA PHE A 216 -9.44 14.25 9.63
C PHE A 216 -10.29 13.17 10.28
N TYR A 217 -9.76 12.41 11.25
CA TYR A 217 -10.50 11.33 11.91
C TYR A 217 -11.79 11.81 12.61
N SER A 218 -11.83 13.07 13.07
CA SER A 218 -13.02 13.64 13.71
C SER A 218 -14.14 14.01 12.74
N ILE A 219 -13.82 14.14 11.44
CA ILE A 219 -14.74 14.56 10.38
C ILE A 219 -14.80 13.58 9.21
N SER A 220 -14.09 12.46 9.33
CA SER A 220 -13.96 11.44 8.29
C SER A 220 -15.32 10.95 7.81
N PRO A 221 -15.57 10.90 6.49
CA PRO A 221 -16.73 10.20 5.97
C PRO A 221 -16.68 8.72 6.35
N ARG A 222 -17.84 8.12 6.67
CA ARG A 222 -17.88 6.72 7.02
C ARG A 222 -17.50 5.81 5.86
N LYS A 223 -17.88 6.14 4.62
CA LYS A 223 -17.65 5.27 3.46
C LYS A 223 -16.51 5.78 2.58
N ASN A 224 -15.54 4.89 2.33
CA ASN A 224 -14.37 5.13 1.48
C ASN A 224 -13.70 6.49 1.77
N PRO A 225 -13.32 6.78 3.03
CA PRO A 225 -12.76 8.07 3.40
C PRO A 225 -11.41 8.32 2.70
N ILE A 226 -11.18 9.59 2.38
CA ILE A 226 -9.90 10.09 1.88
C ILE A 226 -9.76 11.56 2.28
N ALA A 227 -8.61 11.94 2.84
CA ALA A 227 -8.31 13.31 3.22
C ALA A 227 -7.82 14.12 2.00
N GLU A 228 -8.61 15.12 1.59
CA GLU A 228 -8.30 16.15 0.55
C GLU A 228 -7.89 15.66 -0.85
N ALA A 229 -7.86 14.38 -1.14
CA ALA A 229 -7.51 13.95 -2.47
C ALA A 229 -8.69 14.08 -3.43
N ASN A 230 -8.63 15.05 -4.31
CA ASN A 230 -9.42 14.99 -5.53
C ASN A 230 -8.78 13.96 -6.47
N VAL A 231 -9.14 12.70 -6.28
CA VAL A 231 -8.54 11.52 -6.96
C VAL A 231 -8.54 11.69 -8.50
N PHE A 232 -9.51 12.43 -9.03
CA PHE A 232 -9.63 12.68 -10.47
C PHE A 232 -8.70 13.80 -10.97
N GLN A 233 -8.37 14.79 -10.14
CA GLN A 233 -7.38 15.81 -10.49
C GLN A 233 -5.94 15.33 -10.32
N LEU A 234 -5.67 14.44 -9.38
CA LEU A 234 -4.34 13.85 -9.19
C LEU A 234 -3.89 12.97 -10.37
N ALA A 235 -4.82 12.51 -11.21
CA ALA A 235 -4.48 11.74 -12.40
C ALA A 235 -3.86 12.59 -13.53
N GLU A 236 -4.07 13.90 -13.55
CA GLU A 236 -3.71 14.75 -14.69
C GLU A 236 -2.61 15.78 -14.40
N ASP A 237 -2.51 16.31 -13.18
CA ASP A 237 -1.54 17.37 -12.87
C ASP A 237 -0.98 17.24 -11.44
N PHE A 238 0.22 16.69 -11.30
CA PHE A 238 0.97 16.65 -10.03
C PHE A 238 1.70 17.99 -9.82
N SER A 239 1.02 19.10 -9.92
CA SER A 239 1.61 20.37 -9.56
C SER A 239 1.83 20.42 -8.05
N ASP A 240 3.06 20.60 -7.68
CA ASP A 240 3.66 20.86 -6.38
C ASP A 240 2.68 21.45 -5.35
N ASP A 241 2.02 20.60 -4.56
CA ASP A 241 1.17 21.06 -3.49
C ASP A 241 1.96 21.06 -2.20
N ASN A 242 3.11 21.16 -1.97
CA ASN A 242 3.91 21.29 -0.72
C ASN A 242 3.20 20.80 0.57
N LYS A 243 2.18 19.94 0.43
CA LYS A 243 1.42 19.39 1.53
C LYS A 243 2.07 18.12 2.07
N PRO A 244 2.03 17.89 3.38
CA PRO A 244 2.48 16.63 3.94
C PRO A 244 1.50 15.51 3.56
N HIS A 245 2.02 14.36 3.17
CA HIS A 245 1.23 13.15 2.89
C HIS A 245 1.42 12.10 3.97
N ILE A 246 0.46 11.18 4.07
CA ILE A 246 0.46 10.12 5.07
C ILE A 246 1.49 9.05 4.73
N LEU A 247 2.21 8.61 5.76
CA LEU A 247 3.10 7.45 5.78
C LEU A 247 2.62 6.48 6.85
N ARG A 248 2.56 5.22 6.50
CA ARG A 248 2.22 4.09 7.38
C ARG A 248 3.33 3.05 7.45
#